data_f8fda2f1d4c9caff0c9eb39884357531
#
_entry.id   f8fda2f1d4c9caff0c9eb39884357531
#
_cell.length_a   1.000
_cell.length_b   1.000
_cell.length_c   1.000
_cell.angle_alpha   90.00
_cell.angle_beta   90.00
_cell.angle_gamma   90.00
#
_symmetry.space_group_name_H-M   'P 1'
#
loop_
_entity.id
_entity.type
_entity.pdbx_description
1 polymer ?
#
loop_
_entity_poly.entity_id
_entity_poly.type
_entity_poly.pdbx_seq_one_letter_code
_entity_poly.pdbx_strand_id
1 'polypeptide(L)'
;MKKIFYTSVFLLLTLFCGCDLLDIKPVNSMLPKSVEDFESVLLGGYPRENFFINTDLATDNVYANLSATSAVTKSYEPWFVWAATHQYNEAEDTYWKQLYSSVFYANTVLDEFAGKTPTTEEKALFETVRGEAYALRAYCYFYLVNLYAENYADENMDKPGVPMPLSASDVHQNTQNNVRVSVGKVWEQIEKDLDEASKDLVGKESKGKYRFDYIALQAFKARVYLFTGKYKEAIEAASYVIDAKSLFDMNEIQSYLDGLDKISNAFSYTYGFIDTDYRNEVLFFVGGKGNGNPYYYYKTRFKPTEELLNLCKRDPGVVDYRRYIFESNADPGSADYAEQGPTVYRMFATQQSDCYYIGLKLSEAYVTRAEAYARTGEKDLAIEDLNRLLVTRIKKTDYVALDKADFTAETALQRVLEERRVELAFDGGMRWFDLRRLGKPGIRHAYENGQVHTLNQGDLRYVLQIPLSEQLNSPNMPINPR
;
A
#
# COMPACT_ATOMS: atom_id res chain seq x y z
N MET A 1 25.69 -48.77 -57.84
CA MET A 1 25.27 -48.96 -56.44
C MET A 1 26.19 -48.35 -55.43
N LYS A 2 27.50 -48.50 -55.47
CA LYS A 2 28.42 -47.89 -54.46
C LYS A 2 28.40 -46.34 -54.39
N LYS A 3 28.26 -45.64 -55.55
CA LYS A 3 28.22 -44.18 -55.59
C LYS A 3 26.92 -43.59 -54.93
N ILE A 4 25.83 -44.28 -55.08
CA ILE A 4 24.52 -43.86 -54.48
C ILE A 4 24.58 -44.05 -52.94
N PHE A 5 25.27 -45.09 -52.47
CA PHE A 5 25.40 -45.36 -51.04
C PHE A 5 26.23 -44.27 -50.33
N TYR A 6 27.33 -43.81 -50.94
CA TYR A 6 28.13 -42.73 -50.36
C TYR A 6 27.44 -41.36 -50.36
N THR A 7 26.60 -41.11 -51.38
CA THR A 7 25.81 -39.86 -51.43
C THR A 7 24.70 -39.85 -50.37
N SER A 8 24.08 -40.98 -50.12
CA SER A 8 23.05 -41.12 -49.09
C SER A 8 23.63 -41.05 -47.66
N VAL A 9 24.84 -41.62 -47.45
CA VAL A 9 25.49 -41.53 -46.13
C VAL A 9 26.00 -40.11 -45.85
N PHE A 10 26.50 -39.38 -46.90
CA PHE A 10 26.92 -38.00 -46.75
C PHE A 10 25.72 -37.06 -46.50
N LEU A 11 24.55 -37.32 -47.08
CA LEU A 11 23.32 -36.56 -46.85
C LEU A 11 22.76 -36.84 -45.46
N LEU A 12 22.92 -38.04 -44.90
CA LEU A 12 22.47 -38.37 -43.53
C LEU A 12 23.39 -37.77 -42.45
N LEU A 13 24.70 -37.62 -42.73
CA LEU A 13 25.65 -36.99 -41.81
C LEU A 13 25.49 -35.46 -41.71
N THR A 14 24.94 -34.81 -42.71
CA THR A 14 24.64 -33.35 -42.67
C THR A 14 23.38 -33.01 -41.92
N LEU A 15 22.51 -34.00 -41.60
CA LEU A 15 21.30 -33.77 -40.83
C LEU A 15 21.52 -33.76 -39.28
N PHE A 16 22.70 -34.14 -38.82
CA PHE A 16 23.04 -34.15 -37.38
C PHE A 16 23.81 -32.92 -36.90
N CYS A 17 24.23 -32.02 -37.79
CA CYS A 17 24.92 -30.77 -37.40
C CYS A 17 23.99 -29.56 -37.24
N GLY A 18 22.66 -29.77 -37.10
CA GLY A 18 21.65 -28.70 -37.11
C GLY A 18 21.15 -28.24 -35.76
N CYS A 19 21.67 -28.74 -34.63
CA CYS A 19 21.12 -28.36 -33.31
C CYS A 19 21.65 -27.04 -32.72
N ASP A 20 22.76 -26.50 -33.25
CA ASP A 20 23.28 -25.23 -32.72
C ASP A 20 22.81 -23.97 -33.47
N LEU A 21 22.08 -24.14 -34.58
CA LEU A 21 21.61 -23.00 -35.40
C LEU A 21 20.26 -22.45 -35.00
N LEU A 22 19.58 -23.09 -34.01
CA LEU A 22 18.29 -22.65 -33.50
C LEU A 22 18.40 -21.91 -32.15
N ASP A 23 19.58 -21.82 -31.57
CA ASP A 23 19.84 -21.02 -30.39
C ASP A 23 20.15 -19.57 -30.79
N ILE A 24 19.26 -18.97 -31.58
CA ILE A 24 19.29 -17.54 -31.86
C ILE A 24 18.88 -16.86 -30.53
N LYS A 25 19.87 -16.60 -29.68
CA LYS A 25 19.68 -15.71 -28.55
C LYS A 25 19.19 -14.38 -29.11
N PRO A 26 18.04 -13.88 -28.63
CA PRO A 26 17.58 -12.57 -29.05
C PRO A 26 18.69 -11.55 -28.84
N VAL A 27 19.14 -10.89 -29.89
CA VAL A 27 20.31 -10.00 -29.91
C VAL A 27 20.16 -8.81 -28.96
N ASN A 28 18.97 -8.61 -28.37
CA ASN A 28 18.63 -7.54 -27.43
C ASN A 28 18.11 -8.00 -26.07
N SER A 29 18.15 -9.29 -25.72
CA SER A 29 17.84 -9.74 -24.36
C SER A 29 19.12 -10.06 -23.62
N MET A 30 19.53 -9.18 -22.71
CA MET A 30 20.53 -9.54 -21.71
C MET A 30 19.88 -10.58 -20.78
N LEU A 31 20.33 -11.82 -20.86
CA LEU A 31 20.00 -12.80 -19.83
C LEU A 31 20.76 -12.41 -18.57
N PRO A 32 20.11 -12.16 -17.45
CA PRO A 32 20.77 -11.83 -16.20
C PRO A 32 21.69 -12.98 -15.78
N LYS A 33 22.92 -12.66 -15.34
CA LYS A 33 23.93 -13.65 -14.97
C LYS A 33 24.63 -13.31 -13.66
N SER A 34 24.85 -12.03 -13.41
CA SER A 34 25.49 -11.54 -12.19
C SER A 34 24.47 -11.14 -11.13
N VAL A 35 24.93 -10.94 -9.90
CA VAL A 35 24.08 -10.44 -8.80
C VAL A 35 23.54 -9.05 -9.13
N GLU A 36 24.32 -8.19 -9.80
CA GLU A 36 23.93 -6.86 -10.25
C GLU A 36 22.83 -6.91 -11.33
N ASP A 37 22.90 -7.91 -12.22
CA ASP A 37 21.84 -8.12 -13.21
C ASP A 37 20.52 -8.47 -12.50
N PHE A 38 20.55 -9.35 -11.50
CA PHE A 38 19.37 -9.71 -10.71
C PHE A 38 18.90 -8.58 -9.79
N GLU A 39 19.79 -7.73 -9.29
CA GLU A 39 19.39 -6.47 -8.66
C GLU A 39 18.57 -5.62 -9.63
N SER A 40 19.04 -5.48 -10.86
CA SER A 40 18.32 -4.71 -11.90
C SER A 40 16.95 -5.33 -12.24
N VAL A 41 16.85 -6.66 -12.29
CA VAL A 41 15.60 -7.39 -12.45
C VAL A 41 14.64 -7.06 -11.30
N LEU A 42 15.09 -7.17 -10.04
CA LEU A 42 14.27 -6.88 -8.88
C LEU A 42 13.77 -5.44 -8.85
N LEU A 43 14.63 -4.48 -9.20
CA LEU A 43 14.26 -3.07 -9.30
C LEU A 43 13.15 -2.82 -10.32
N GLY A 44 13.12 -3.60 -11.40
CA GLY A 44 12.00 -3.61 -12.36
C GLY A 44 10.68 -4.12 -11.78
N GLY A 45 10.75 -4.91 -10.73
CA GLY A 45 9.61 -5.56 -10.09
C GLY A 45 8.90 -4.72 -9.01
N TYR A 46 9.52 -3.67 -8.50
CA TYR A 46 8.83 -2.82 -7.52
C TYR A 46 7.61 -2.14 -8.15
N PRO A 47 6.45 -2.10 -7.47
CA PRO A 47 5.30 -1.35 -7.94
C PRO A 47 5.67 0.12 -8.11
N ARG A 48 5.36 0.69 -9.26
CA ARG A 48 5.77 2.06 -9.64
C ARG A 48 4.55 2.88 -10.04
N GLU A 49 4.80 3.81 -10.96
CA GLU A 49 3.81 4.71 -11.54
C GLU A 49 2.48 4.02 -11.81
N ASN A 50 1.37 4.69 -11.48
CA ASN A 50 0.00 4.18 -11.63
C ASN A 50 -0.41 3.02 -10.68
N PHE A 51 0.42 2.64 -9.72
CA PHE A 51 -0.04 1.77 -8.64
C PHE A 51 -0.70 2.61 -7.55
N PHE A 52 -2.01 2.49 -7.40
CA PHE A 52 -2.82 3.16 -6.38
C PHE A 52 -4.03 2.29 -6.03
N ILE A 53 -4.59 2.51 -4.85
CA ILE A 53 -5.67 1.71 -4.32
C ILE A 53 -6.89 2.59 -4.12
N ASN A 54 -7.93 2.40 -4.93
CA ASN A 54 -9.15 3.20 -4.88
C ASN A 54 -10.07 2.85 -3.71
N THR A 55 -9.69 1.90 -2.85
CA THR A 55 -10.48 1.52 -1.68
C THR A 55 -10.70 2.68 -0.70
N ASP A 56 -9.87 3.72 -0.76
CA ASP A 56 -10.11 4.95 0.00
C ASP A 56 -11.46 5.57 -0.32
N LEU A 57 -11.94 5.45 -1.58
CA LEU A 57 -13.26 5.92 -1.99
C LEU A 57 -14.42 5.10 -1.39
N ALA A 58 -14.14 3.90 -0.93
CA ALA A 58 -15.12 3.00 -0.33
C ALA A 58 -15.24 3.16 1.20
N THR A 59 -14.46 4.07 1.79
CA THR A 59 -14.36 4.22 3.25
C THR A 59 -15.33 5.25 3.80
N ASP A 60 -15.49 5.26 5.10
CA ASP A 60 -16.22 6.26 5.88
C ASP A 60 -15.52 7.64 5.97
N ASN A 61 -14.41 7.81 5.25
CA ASN A 61 -13.66 9.07 5.18
C ASN A 61 -14.13 9.98 4.05
N VAL A 62 -15.00 9.52 3.15
CA VAL A 62 -15.30 10.19 1.88
C VAL A 62 -16.79 10.42 1.70
N TYR A 63 -17.14 11.60 1.20
CA TYR A 63 -18.43 11.82 0.58
C TYR A 63 -18.26 12.38 -0.84
N ALA A 64 -19.29 12.29 -1.68
CA ALA A 64 -19.24 12.72 -3.06
C ALA A 64 -20.20 13.87 -3.36
N ASN A 65 -19.68 14.88 -4.07
CA ASN A 65 -20.48 15.90 -4.71
C ASN A 65 -20.91 15.43 -6.11
N LEU A 66 -22.20 15.27 -6.33
CA LEU A 66 -22.78 14.82 -7.61
C LEU A 66 -22.98 15.91 -8.65
N SER A 67 -22.75 17.18 -8.34
CA SER A 67 -22.91 18.25 -9.34
C SER A 67 -21.96 18.07 -10.53
N ALA A 68 -21.09 17.11 -10.43
CA ALA A 68 -20.08 16.79 -11.40
C ALA A 68 -20.38 15.53 -12.20
N THR A 69 -21.03 15.71 -13.29
CA THR A 69 -21.36 14.68 -14.29
C THR A 69 -20.22 14.29 -15.23
N SER A 70 -18.96 14.51 -14.85
CA SER A 70 -17.83 14.17 -15.71
C SER A 70 -17.69 12.64 -15.87
N ALA A 71 -17.19 12.20 -17.03
CA ALA A 71 -16.91 10.79 -17.31
C ALA A 71 -16.00 10.16 -16.22
N VAL A 72 -15.11 10.94 -15.64
CA VAL A 72 -14.20 10.54 -14.57
C VAL A 72 -14.97 10.15 -13.28
N THR A 73 -15.99 10.92 -12.88
CA THR A 73 -16.81 10.56 -11.72
C THR A 73 -17.47 9.21 -11.91
N LYS A 74 -18.00 8.95 -13.12
CA LYS A 74 -18.61 7.66 -13.45
C LYS A 74 -17.64 6.48 -13.37
N SER A 75 -16.37 6.72 -13.68
CA SER A 75 -15.33 5.67 -13.58
C SER A 75 -15.00 5.26 -12.15
N TYR A 76 -15.15 6.16 -11.17
CA TYR A 76 -14.83 5.90 -9.78
C TYR A 76 -16.05 5.67 -8.89
N GLU A 77 -17.24 5.97 -9.38
CA GLU A 77 -18.49 5.73 -8.68
C GLU A 77 -18.65 4.29 -8.18
N PRO A 78 -18.25 3.24 -8.93
CA PRO A 78 -18.35 1.87 -8.46
C PRO A 78 -17.66 1.60 -7.13
N TRP A 79 -16.58 2.30 -6.83
CA TRP A 79 -15.89 2.21 -5.54
C TRP A 79 -16.70 2.86 -4.43
N PHE A 80 -17.24 4.04 -4.68
CA PHE A 80 -18.01 4.82 -3.73
C PHE A 80 -19.35 4.17 -3.38
N VAL A 81 -20.00 3.48 -4.32
CA VAL A 81 -21.29 2.82 -4.13
C VAL A 81 -21.16 1.32 -3.81
N TRP A 82 -19.95 0.83 -3.63
CA TRP A 82 -19.66 -0.61 -3.42
C TRP A 82 -20.33 -1.49 -4.48
N ALA A 83 -20.14 -1.17 -5.74
CA ALA A 83 -20.66 -1.97 -6.83
C ALA A 83 -20.17 -3.42 -6.71
N ALA A 84 -20.97 -4.36 -7.20
CA ALA A 84 -20.63 -5.79 -7.15
C ALA A 84 -19.30 -6.10 -7.89
N THR A 85 -18.99 -5.29 -8.90
CA THR A 85 -17.71 -5.33 -9.63
C THR A 85 -17.07 -3.95 -9.58
N HIS A 86 -15.78 -3.86 -9.28
CA HIS A 86 -15.02 -2.61 -9.23
C HIS A 86 -14.19 -2.38 -10.50
N GLN A 87 -14.56 -3.04 -11.60
CA GLN A 87 -13.81 -3.01 -12.83
C GLN A 87 -14.22 -1.81 -13.68
N TYR A 88 -13.28 -0.97 -14.01
CA TYR A 88 -13.45 0.21 -14.85
C TYR A 88 -13.48 -0.13 -16.32
N ASN A 89 -12.61 -1.02 -16.72
CA ASN A 89 -12.59 -1.67 -18.00
C ASN A 89 -12.81 -3.15 -17.70
N GLU A 90 -13.74 -3.76 -18.34
CA GLU A 90 -14.13 -5.16 -18.15
C GLU A 90 -12.97 -6.17 -18.25
N ALA A 91 -11.75 -5.72 -18.58
CA ALA A 91 -10.61 -6.57 -18.88
C ALA A 91 -9.49 -6.60 -17.82
N GLU A 92 -9.19 -5.53 -17.07
CA GLU A 92 -7.99 -5.50 -16.22
C GLU A 92 -8.23 -4.91 -14.84
N ASP A 93 -7.94 -5.69 -13.80
CA ASP A 93 -7.70 -5.17 -12.46
C ASP A 93 -6.21 -4.83 -12.31
N THR A 94 -5.93 -3.54 -12.29
CA THR A 94 -4.57 -3.02 -12.25
C THR A 94 -3.80 -3.48 -11.01
N TYR A 95 -4.47 -3.63 -9.86
CA TYR A 95 -3.82 -4.04 -8.61
C TYR A 95 -3.37 -5.49 -8.67
N TRP A 96 -4.26 -6.38 -9.11
CA TRP A 96 -3.97 -7.79 -9.27
C TRP A 96 -2.76 -8.00 -10.19
N LYS A 97 -2.83 -7.39 -11.38
CA LYS A 97 -1.78 -7.49 -12.39
C LYS A 97 -0.43 -6.98 -11.88
N GLN A 98 -0.40 -5.80 -11.29
CA GLN A 98 0.86 -5.20 -10.81
C GLN A 98 1.45 -5.98 -9.64
N LEU A 99 0.64 -6.39 -8.67
CA LEU A 99 1.11 -7.15 -7.51
C LEU A 99 1.66 -8.52 -7.93
N TYR A 100 0.96 -9.25 -8.82
CA TYR A 100 1.47 -10.51 -9.33
C TYR A 100 2.68 -10.35 -10.26
N SER A 101 2.78 -9.26 -11.01
CA SER A 101 4.01 -8.93 -11.73
C SER A 101 5.18 -8.75 -10.76
N SER A 102 5.00 -8.04 -9.67
CA SER A 102 6.02 -7.88 -8.63
C SER A 102 6.40 -9.21 -7.98
N VAL A 103 5.42 -10.08 -7.70
CA VAL A 103 5.67 -11.46 -7.23
C VAL A 103 6.52 -12.25 -8.21
N PHE A 104 6.24 -12.13 -9.52
CA PHE A 104 7.02 -12.79 -10.56
C PHE A 104 8.49 -12.34 -10.55
N TYR A 105 8.76 -11.03 -10.48
CA TYR A 105 10.12 -10.52 -10.40
C TYR A 105 10.84 -10.97 -9.12
N ALA A 106 10.17 -10.93 -7.98
CA ALA A 106 10.72 -11.43 -6.73
C ALA A 106 11.04 -12.92 -6.81
N ASN A 107 10.13 -13.74 -7.33
CA ASN A 107 10.34 -15.18 -7.53
C ASN A 107 11.49 -15.46 -8.49
N THR A 108 11.64 -14.68 -9.58
CA THR A 108 12.76 -14.82 -10.53
C THR A 108 14.10 -14.69 -9.82
N VAL A 109 14.25 -13.73 -8.93
CA VAL A 109 15.46 -13.55 -8.14
C VAL A 109 15.65 -14.70 -7.14
N LEU A 110 14.58 -15.06 -6.42
CA LEU A 110 14.64 -16.11 -5.40
C LEU A 110 14.95 -17.49 -5.99
N ASP A 111 14.38 -17.83 -7.16
CA ASP A 111 14.65 -19.08 -7.88
C ASP A 111 16.11 -19.16 -8.31
N GLU A 112 16.64 -18.05 -8.85
CA GLU A 112 18.01 -18.01 -9.32
C GLU A 112 19.02 -18.08 -8.17
N PHE A 113 18.69 -17.49 -7.02
CA PHE A 113 19.56 -17.50 -5.84
C PHE A 113 19.43 -18.77 -4.99
N ALA A 114 18.42 -19.59 -5.26
CA ALA A 114 18.21 -20.84 -4.52
C ALA A 114 19.40 -21.78 -4.64
N GLY A 115 19.94 -22.19 -3.50
CA GLY A 115 21.08 -23.11 -3.44
C GLY A 115 22.43 -22.54 -3.89
N LYS A 116 22.49 -21.27 -4.28
CA LYS A 116 23.77 -20.61 -4.65
C LYS A 116 24.51 -20.10 -3.41
N THR A 117 25.82 -20.21 -3.47
CA THR A 117 26.71 -19.61 -2.48
C THR A 117 27.48 -18.48 -3.17
N PRO A 118 27.26 -17.21 -2.76
CA PRO A 118 27.97 -16.09 -3.35
C PRO A 118 29.47 -16.12 -3.00
N THR A 119 30.29 -15.48 -3.81
CA THR A 119 31.68 -15.18 -3.45
C THR A 119 31.72 -14.20 -2.29
N THR A 120 32.90 -14.02 -1.68
CA THR A 120 33.08 -13.06 -0.58
C THR A 120 32.75 -11.64 -1.01
N GLU A 121 33.11 -11.28 -2.25
CA GLU A 121 32.90 -9.97 -2.84
C GLU A 121 31.41 -9.72 -3.14
N GLU A 122 30.69 -10.73 -3.60
CA GLU A 122 29.26 -10.64 -3.96
C GLU A 122 28.32 -10.75 -2.75
N LYS A 123 28.79 -11.32 -1.65
CA LYS A 123 27.96 -11.72 -0.51
C LYS A 123 27.04 -10.61 -0.01
N ALA A 124 27.58 -9.40 0.16
CA ALA A 124 26.80 -8.28 0.70
C ALA A 124 25.66 -7.88 -0.23
N LEU A 125 25.90 -7.81 -1.54
CA LEU A 125 24.88 -7.48 -2.53
C LEU A 125 23.89 -8.64 -2.70
N PHE A 126 24.36 -9.88 -2.74
CA PHE A 126 23.53 -11.08 -2.85
C PHE A 126 22.51 -11.16 -1.71
N GLU A 127 22.94 -10.99 -0.46
CA GLU A 127 22.07 -10.96 0.71
C GLU A 127 21.07 -9.81 0.60
N THR A 128 21.51 -8.60 0.23
CA THR A 128 20.63 -7.44 0.07
C THR A 128 19.55 -7.71 -0.97
N VAL A 129 19.90 -8.16 -2.15
CA VAL A 129 18.96 -8.42 -3.25
C VAL A 129 17.98 -9.55 -2.89
N ARG A 130 18.48 -10.62 -2.25
CA ARG A 130 17.62 -11.72 -1.79
C ARG A 130 16.65 -11.28 -0.70
N GLY A 131 17.13 -10.54 0.28
CA GLY A 131 16.29 -10.02 1.37
C GLY A 131 15.21 -9.05 0.87
N GLU A 132 15.57 -8.17 -0.08
CA GLU A 132 14.59 -7.30 -0.74
C GLU A 132 13.55 -8.10 -1.54
N ALA A 133 13.96 -9.18 -2.23
CA ALA A 133 13.02 -10.02 -2.99
C ALA A 133 12.00 -10.70 -2.05
N TYR A 134 12.44 -11.22 -0.90
CA TYR A 134 11.53 -11.74 0.12
C TYR A 134 10.60 -10.64 0.66
N ALA A 135 11.13 -9.47 1.02
CA ALA A 135 10.33 -8.35 1.53
C ALA A 135 9.28 -7.87 0.51
N LEU A 136 9.66 -7.77 -0.76
CA LEU A 136 8.77 -7.37 -1.85
C LEU A 136 7.65 -8.40 -2.06
N ARG A 137 7.97 -9.71 -2.03
CA ARG A 137 6.96 -10.77 -2.16
C ARG A 137 5.97 -10.77 -1.01
N ALA A 138 6.47 -10.65 0.23
CA ALA A 138 5.61 -10.49 1.41
C ALA A 138 4.69 -9.27 1.31
N TYR A 139 5.23 -8.13 0.86
CA TYR A 139 4.47 -6.90 0.64
C TYR A 139 3.34 -7.10 -0.39
N CYS A 140 3.63 -7.74 -1.49
CA CYS A 140 2.62 -8.02 -2.52
C CYS A 140 1.53 -8.96 -2.01
N TYR A 141 1.88 -10.03 -1.31
CA TYR A 141 0.88 -10.95 -0.73
C TYR A 141 0.06 -10.29 0.38
N PHE A 142 0.64 -9.39 1.16
CA PHE A 142 -0.11 -8.61 2.15
C PHE A 142 -1.24 -7.80 1.48
N TYR A 143 -0.95 -7.08 0.39
CA TYR A 143 -1.98 -6.33 -0.33
C TYR A 143 -2.97 -7.26 -1.04
N LEU A 144 -2.51 -8.32 -1.69
CA LEU A 144 -3.37 -9.29 -2.36
C LEU A 144 -4.39 -9.92 -1.40
N VAL A 145 -3.94 -10.43 -0.25
CA VAL A 145 -4.85 -11.07 0.72
C VAL A 145 -5.80 -10.05 1.35
N ASN A 146 -5.33 -8.83 1.63
CA ASN A 146 -6.18 -7.77 2.19
C ASN A 146 -7.15 -7.15 1.19
N LEU A 147 -6.96 -7.30 -0.11
CA LEU A 147 -7.91 -6.82 -1.13
C LEU A 147 -8.91 -7.92 -1.51
N TYR A 148 -8.44 -9.13 -1.77
CA TYR A 148 -9.20 -10.16 -2.48
C TYR A 148 -9.60 -11.37 -1.63
N ALA A 149 -9.27 -11.38 -0.33
CA ALA A 149 -9.66 -12.45 0.58
C ALA A 149 -10.20 -11.88 1.90
N GLU A 150 -10.69 -12.75 2.78
CA GLU A 150 -11.12 -12.35 4.12
C GLU A 150 -9.95 -11.83 4.97
N ASN A 151 -10.22 -10.98 5.95
CA ASN A 151 -9.21 -10.50 6.89
C ASN A 151 -8.68 -11.63 7.78
N TYR A 152 -7.51 -11.42 8.37
CA TYR A 152 -6.94 -12.34 9.36
C TYR A 152 -7.87 -12.45 10.57
N ALA A 153 -8.41 -13.63 10.80
CA ALA A 153 -9.20 -14.00 11.96
C ALA A 153 -9.32 -15.53 11.97
N ASP A 154 -9.44 -16.15 13.14
CA ASP A 154 -9.45 -17.62 13.27
C ASP A 154 -10.52 -18.29 12.39
N GLU A 155 -11.70 -17.68 12.31
CA GLU A 155 -12.81 -18.17 11.50
C GLU A 155 -12.60 -18.01 9.98
N ASN A 156 -11.56 -17.34 9.56
CA ASN A 156 -11.26 -17.09 8.16
C ASN A 156 -10.06 -17.87 7.64
N MET A 157 -9.29 -18.54 8.51
CA MET A 157 -8.02 -19.16 8.12
C MET A 157 -8.15 -20.21 7.01
N ASP A 158 -9.24 -20.97 7.00
CA ASP A 158 -9.50 -22.00 5.99
C ASP A 158 -10.25 -21.47 4.76
N LYS A 159 -10.71 -20.21 4.77
CA LYS A 159 -11.40 -19.62 3.62
C LYS A 159 -10.43 -19.38 2.45
N PRO A 160 -10.95 -19.28 1.21
CA PRO A 160 -10.13 -19.01 0.05
C PRO A 160 -9.35 -17.69 0.21
N GLY A 161 -8.03 -17.78 0.17
CA GLY A 161 -7.10 -16.65 0.12
C GLY A 161 -6.90 -16.15 -1.31
N VAL A 162 -5.66 -16.20 -1.81
CA VAL A 162 -5.29 -15.82 -3.18
C VAL A 162 -4.40 -16.91 -3.80
N PRO A 163 -4.23 -16.98 -5.12
CA PRO A 163 -3.17 -17.78 -5.73
C PRO A 163 -1.80 -17.40 -5.18
N MET A 164 -0.96 -18.39 -4.90
CA MET A 164 0.32 -18.14 -4.24
C MET A 164 1.48 -18.83 -4.96
N PRO A 165 1.87 -18.34 -6.17
CA PRO A 165 3.06 -18.84 -6.85
C PRO A 165 4.32 -18.48 -6.06
N LEU A 166 5.16 -19.47 -5.77
CA LEU A 166 6.42 -19.31 -5.04
C LEU A 166 7.66 -19.44 -5.94
N SER A 167 7.46 -19.75 -7.21
CA SER A 167 8.45 -19.79 -8.27
C SER A 167 7.99 -18.98 -9.47
N ALA A 168 8.93 -18.42 -10.23
CA ALA A 168 8.63 -17.72 -11.48
C ALA A 168 7.95 -18.64 -12.50
N SER A 169 8.30 -19.92 -12.51
CA SER A 169 7.68 -20.92 -13.39
C SER A 169 6.22 -21.19 -13.06
N ASP A 170 5.82 -21.06 -11.79
CA ASP A 170 4.44 -21.31 -11.35
C ASP A 170 3.47 -20.27 -11.93
N VAL A 171 3.95 -19.04 -12.18
CA VAL A 171 3.14 -17.96 -12.76
C VAL A 171 2.73 -18.26 -14.20
N HIS A 172 3.57 -18.99 -14.95
CA HIS A 172 3.35 -19.26 -16.37
C HIS A 172 2.72 -20.62 -16.66
N GLN A 173 2.88 -21.60 -15.79
CA GLN A 173 2.58 -23.01 -16.13
C GLN A 173 1.13 -23.44 -15.90
N ASN A 174 0.28 -22.66 -15.22
CA ASN A 174 -0.97 -23.24 -14.75
C ASN A 174 -2.18 -22.31 -14.69
N THR A 175 -2.50 -21.63 -15.78
CA THR A 175 -3.74 -20.82 -15.88
C THR A 175 -5.01 -21.65 -15.62
N GLN A 176 -5.02 -22.94 -15.90
CA GLN A 176 -6.20 -23.79 -15.69
C GLN A 176 -6.35 -24.34 -14.26
N ASN A 177 -5.25 -24.38 -13.49
CA ASN A 177 -5.20 -24.91 -12.14
C ASN A 177 -4.78 -23.92 -11.07
N ASN A 178 -4.79 -22.62 -11.38
CA ASN A 178 -4.56 -21.59 -10.38
C ASN A 178 -5.64 -21.67 -9.30
N VAL A 179 -5.30 -22.33 -8.22
CA VAL A 179 -6.19 -22.50 -7.08
C VAL A 179 -5.77 -21.48 -6.02
N ARG A 180 -6.74 -20.82 -5.44
CA ARG A 180 -6.52 -19.99 -4.26
C ARG A 180 -6.12 -20.88 -3.10
N VAL A 181 -4.99 -20.61 -2.47
CA VAL A 181 -4.65 -21.24 -1.18
C VAL A 181 -5.50 -20.62 -0.08
N SER A 182 -5.53 -21.22 1.12
CA SER A 182 -6.29 -20.65 2.23
C SER A 182 -5.68 -19.33 2.72
N VAL A 183 -6.50 -18.49 3.35
CA VAL A 183 -6.06 -17.24 4.00
C VAL A 183 -4.89 -17.49 4.93
N GLY A 184 -4.97 -18.51 5.79
CA GLY A 184 -3.91 -18.88 6.73
C GLY A 184 -2.58 -19.15 6.03
N LYS A 185 -2.59 -19.93 4.94
CA LYS A 185 -1.36 -20.22 4.17
C LYS A 185 -0.72 -18.98 3.56
N VAL A 186 -1.51 -17.99 3.12
CA VAL A 186 -0.95 -16.75 2.60
C VAL A 186 -0.25 -15.98 3.72
N TRP A 187 -0.87 -15.88 4.90
CA TRP A 187 -0.27 -15.20 6.04
C TRP A 187 0.97 -15.91 6.58
N GLU A 188 0.97 -17.25 6.63
CA GLU A 188 2.16 -18.04 6.97
C GLU A 188 3.32 -17.75 6.01
N GLN A 189 3.04 -17.63 4.70
CA GLN A 189 4.07 -17.31 3.72
C GLN A 189 4.57 -15.88 3.86
N ILE A 190 3.69 -14.91 4.14
CA ILE A 190 4.09 -13.52 4.42
C ILE A 190 5.09 -13.50 5.59
N GLU A 191 4.76 -14.14 6.70
CA GLU A 191 5.65 -14.19 7.88
C GLU A 191 6.97 -14.88 7.58
N LYS A 192 6.95 -16.01 6.87
CA LYS A 192 8.16 -16.70 6.44
C LYS A 192 9.07 -15.81 5.59
N ASP A 193 8.49 -15.10 4.63
CA ASP A 193 9.26 -14.18 3.78
C ASP A 193 9.83 -13.01 4.58
N LEU A 194 9.09 -12.48 5.57
CA LEU A 194 9.59 -11.45 6.47
C LEU A 194 10.75 -11.93 7.35
N ASP A 195 10.72 -13.18 7.78
CA ASP A 195 11.80 -13.78 8.57
C ASP A 195 13.05 -14.00 7.72
N GLU A 196 12.91 -14.51 6.49
CA GLU A 196 14.05 -14.63 5.56
C GLU A 196 14.63 -13.25 5.19
N ALA A 197 13.77 -12.27 4.89
CA ALA A 197 14.19 -10.90 4.63
C ALA A 197 14.95 -10.30 5.84
N SER A 198 14.52 -10.60 7.07
CA SER A 198 15.17 -10.09 8.28
C SER A 198 16.59 -10.61 8.45
N LYS A 199 16.85 -11.87 8.08
CA LYS A 199 18.22 -12.46 8.14
C LYS A 199 19.18 -11.74 7.19
N ASP A 200 18.69 -11.40 6.01
CA ASP A 200 19.51 -10.85 4.93
C ASP A 200 19.68 -9.32 5.03
N LEU A 201 18.64 -8.61 5.49
CA LEU A 201 18.64 -7.14 5.51
C LEU A 201 19.14 -6.54 6.83
N VAL A 202 19.37 -7.33 7.88
CA VAL A 202 19.85 -6.80 9.16
C VAL A 202 21.11 -5.96 8.97
N GLY A 203 21.08 -4.70 9.45
CA GLY A 203 22.18 -3.74 9.32
C GLY A 203 22.42 -3.20 7.91
N LYS A 204 21.53 -3.50 6.95
CA LYS A 204 21.61 -2.95 5.59
C LYS A 204 20.77 -1.68 5.50
N GLU A 205 21.33 -0.66 4.85
CA GLU A 205 20.66 0.59 4.52
C GLU A 205 20.43 0.68 3.02
N SER A 206 19.26 1.17 2.60
CA SER A 206 18.96 1.40 1.20
C SER A 206 19.57 2.72 0.72
N LYS A 207 19.95 2.74 -0.57
CA LYS A 207 20.37 3.96 -1.27
C LYS A 207 19.23 4.95 -1.53
N GLY A 208 17.99 4.56 -1.21
CA GLY A 208 16.81 5.41 -1.41
C GLY A 208 15.55 4.73 -0.88
N LYS A 209 14.48 5.49 -0.73
CA LYS A 209 13.22 5.04 -0.11
C LYS A 209 12.32 4.23 -1.04
N TYR A 210 12.78 3.92 -2.24
CA TYR A 210 12.07 3.10 -3.24
C TYR A 210 12.43 1.61 -3.16
N ARG A 211 13.23 1.23 -2.16
CA ARG A 211 13.69 -0.14 -1.92
C ARG A 211 13.53 -0.46 -0.44
N PHE A 212 13.35 -1.75 -0.13
CA PHE A 212 13.38 -2.19 1.26
C PHE A 212 14.81 -2.13 1.81
N ASP A 213 14.95 -1.50 2.95
CA ASP A 213 16.07 -1.67 3.87
C ASP A 213 15.56 -2.29 5.18
N TYR A 214 16.45 -2.44 6.15
CA TYR A 214 16.05 -3.07 7.41
C TYR A 214 15.02 -2.25 8.19
N ILE A 215 15.07 -0.90 8.11
CA ILE A 215 14.12 -0.03 8.80
C ILE A 215 12.74 -0.13 8.14
N ALA A 216 12.69 -0.07 6.82
CA ALA A 216 11.45 -0.27 6.07
C ALA A 216 10.85 -1.66 6.31
N LEU A 217 11.70 -2.70 6.38
CA LEU A 217 11.27 -4.05 6.73
C LEU A 217 10.65 -4.11 8.13
N GLN A 218 11.27 -3.49 9.14
CA GLN A 218 10.73 -3.45 10.51
C GLN A 218 9.40 -2.68 10.57
N ALA A 219 9.27 -1.57 9.84
CA ALA A 219 8.01 -0.85 9.73
C ALA A 219 6.91 -1.74 9.10
N PHE A 220 7.25 -2.50 8.08
CA PHE A 220 6.30 -3.44 7.46
C PHE A 220 5.96 -4.62 8.39
N LYS A 221 6.93 -5.17 9.10
CA LYS A 221 6.68 -6.20 10.14
C LYS A 221 5.74 -5.69 11.22
N ALA A 222 5.91 -4.46 11.69
CA ALA A 222 5.02 -3.85 12.67
C ALA A 222 3.56 -3.82 12.16
N ARG A 223 3.35 -3.41 10.90
CA ARG A 223 2.03 -3.44 10.25
C ARG A 223 1.46 -4.86 10.19
N VAL A 224 2.22 -5.82 9.69
CA VAL A 224 1.78 -7.22 9.56
C VAL A 224 1.42 -7.80 10.92
N TYR A 225 2.25 -7.61 11.93
CA TYR A 225 1.99 -8.12 13.28
C TYR A 225 0.79 -7.45 13.96
N LEU A 226 0.55 -6.17 13.72
CA LEU A 226 -0.70 -5.53 14.16
C LEU A 226 -1.93 -6.21 13.53
N PHE A 227 -1.87 -6.51 12.23
CA PHE A 227 -2.97 -7.12 11.48
C PHE A 227 -3.23 -8.57 11.87
N THR A 228 -2.21 -9.28 12.33
CA THR A 228 -2.30 -10.67 12.79
C THR A 228 -2.49 -10.80 14.32
N GLY A 229 -2.64 -9.68 15.03
CA GLY A 229 -2.84 -9.68 16.49
C GLY A 229 -1.60 -10.03 17.30
N LYS A 230 -0.42 -10.10 16.68
CA LYS A 230 0.87 -10.33 17.33
C LYS A 230 1.41 -9.03 17.91
N TYR A 231 0.70 -8.53 18.95
CA TYR A 231 0.93 -7.18 19.46
C TYR A 231 2.32 -6.97 20.07
N LYS A 232 2.91 -7.99 20.70
CA LYS A 232 4.26 -7.91 21.26
C LYS A 232 5.29 -7.72 20.15
N GLU A 233 5.21 -8.52 19.11
CA GLU A 233 6.08 -8.44 17.94
C GLU A 233 5.88 -7.11 17.20
N ALA A 234 4.63 -6.61 17.14
CA ALA A 234 4.33 -5.29 16.58
C ALA A 234 5.00 -4.16 17.37
N ILE A 235 4.99 -4.24 18.71
CA ILE A 235 5.68 -3.29 19.60
C ILE A 235 7.19 -3.33 19.38
N GLU A 236 7.78 -4.51 19.31
CA GLU A 236 9.23 -4.67 19.08
C GLU A 236 9.66 -4.08 17.75
N ALA A 237 8.97 -4.44 16.66
CA ALA A 237 9.29 -3.97 15.34
C ALA A 237 9.08 -2.45 15.18
N ALA A 238 7.97 -1.90 15.73
CA ALA A 238 7.70 -0.47 15.70
C ALA A 238 8.71 0.31 16.56
N SER A 239 9.13 -0.23 17.71
CA SER A 239 10.13 0.39 18.57
C SER A 239 11.48 0.54 17.88
N TYR A 240 11.92 -0.49 17.14
CA TYR A 240 13.13 -0.39 16.34
C TYR A 240 13.10 0.80 15.37
N VAL A 241 11.99 0.99 14.69
CA VAL A 241 11.80 2.10 13.73
C VAL A 241 11.81 3.45 14.44
N ILE A 242 11.09 3.55 15.55
CA ILE A 242 10.94 4.78 16.34
C ILE A 242 12.26 5.21 16.94
N ASP A 243 13.06 4.26 17.40
CA ASP A 243 14.39 4.54 17.98
C ASP A 243 15.42 4.97 16.93
N ALA A 244 15.24 4.54 15.67
CA ALA A 244 16.14 4.82 14.57
C ALA A 244 15.87 6.14 13.84
N LYS A 245 14.66 6.70 13.96
CA LYS A 245 14.19 7.86 13.17
C LYS A 245 13.46 8.87 14.04
N SER A 246 13.40 10.11 13.58
CA SER A 246 12.65 11.18 14.24
C SER A 246 11.45 11.60 13.39
N LEU A 247 10.32 11.88 14.06
CA LEU A 247 9.16 12.47 13.42
C LEU A 247 9.50 13.84 12.84
N PHE A 248 8.90 14.15 11.71
CA PHE A 248 8.89 15.50 11.21
C PHE A 248 7.99 16.38 12.10
N ASP A 249 8.55 17.46 12.61
CA ASP A 249 7.78 18.43 13.38
C ASP A 249 7.15 19.46 12.43
N MET A 250 5.84 19.44 12.27
CA MET A 250 5.13 20.41 11.44
C MET A 250 5.28 21.83 11.94
N ASN A 251 5.67 22.04 13.20
CA ASN A 251 5.99 23.35 13.73
C ASN A 251 7.25 23.98 13.11
N GLU A 252 8.14 23.18 12.50
CA GLU A 252 9.30 23.70 11.76
C GLU A 252 8.88 24.52 10.51
N ILE A 253 7.69 24.22 9.98
CA ILE A 253 7.11 24.95 8.83
C ILE A 253 5.89 25.79 9.25
N GLN A 254 5.78 26.14 10.54
CA GLN A 254 4.64 26.87 11.10
C GLN A 254 4.31 28.14 10.31
N SER A 255 5.31 28.97 9.96
CA SER A 255 5.07 30.21 9.21
C SER A 255 4.42 29.98 7.85
N TYR A 256 4.75 28.85 7.19
CA TYR A 256 4.13 28.43 5.96
C TYR A 256 2.69 27.96 6.21
N LEU A 257 2.48 27.10 7.22
CA LEU A 257 1.16 26.56 7.56
C LEU A 257 0.19 27.66 8.03
N ASP A 258 0.64 28.58 8.87
CA ASP A 258 -0.15 29.74 9.31
C ASP A 258 -0.49 30.68 8.14
N GLY A 259 0.32 30.65 7.08
CA GLY A 259 0.07 31.39 5.84
C GLY A 259 -1.02 30.76 4.97
N LEU A 260 -1.30 29.46 5.10
CA LEU A 260 -2.34 28.77 4.32
C LEU A 260 -3.74 29.28 4.60
N ASP A 261 -4.01 29.82 5.79
CA ASP A 261 -5.26 30.48 6.13
C ASP A 261 -5.49 31.79 5.33
N LYS A 262 -4.44 32.30 4.67
CA LYS A 262 -4.45 33.58 3.94
C LYS A 262 -4.26 33.45 2.43
N ILE A 263 -3.89 32.27 1.95
CA ILE A 263 -3.50 32.04 0.57
C ILE A 263 -4.37 30.93 -0.02
N SER A 264 -4.86 31.12 -1.25
CA SER A 264 -5.60 30.14 -2.03
C SER A 264 -4.81 28.87 -2.39
N ASN A 265 -3.55 28.77 -1.98
CA ASN A 265 -2.68 27.66 -2.31
C ASN A 265 -2.72 26.61 -1.22
N ALA A 266 -3.15 25.44 -1.60
CA ALA A 266 -3.06 24.23 -0.84
C ALA A 266 -1.64 23.92 -0.35
N PHE A 267 -1.57 23.11 0.68
CA PHE A 267 -0.35 22.49 1.19
C PHE A 267 0.55 22.05 0.02
N SER A 268 1.68 22.69 -0.18
CA SER A 268 2.51 22.40 -1.36
C SER A 268 3.17 21.02 -1.20
N TYR A 269 3.45 20.40 -2.35
CA TYR A 269 4.20 19.15 -2.44
C TYR A 269 5.52 19.17 -1.64
N THR A 270 6.24 20.31 -1.70
CA THR A 270 7.53 20.49 -0.99
C THR A 270 7.41 20.34 0.52
N TYR A 271 6.24 20.61 1.08
CA TYR A 271 5.97 20.51 2.50
C TYR A 271 4.94 19.40 2.83
N GLY A 272 4.43 18.69 1.82
CA GLY A 272 3.55 17.54 1.99
C GLY A 272 4.26 16.37 2.69
N PHE A 273 3.53 15.54 3.41
CA PHE A 273 4.07 14.34 4.08
C PHE A 273 4.74 13.34 3.13
N ILE A 274 4.64 13.57 1.83
CA ILE A 274 5.02 12.67 0.76
C ILE A 274 6.38 13.03 0.16
N ASP A 275 6.98 14.17 0.54
CA ASP A 275 8.30 14.52 0.04
C ASP A 275 9.37 13.63 0.66
N THR A 276 9.85 12.68 -0.16
CA THR A 276 10.84 11.70 0.25
C THR A 276 12.22 12.30 0.52
N ASP A 277 12.52 13.45 -0.08
CA ASP A 277 13.83 14.10 0.05
C ASP A 277 13.88 15.01 1.26
N TYR A 278 12.75 15.61 1.61
CA TYR A 278 12.66 16.58 2.70
C TYR A 278 12.42 15.93 4.07
N ARG A 279 11.89 14.70 4.14
CA ARG A 279 11.39 14.12 5.40
C ARG A 279 11.89 12.72 5.67
N ASN A 280 12.47 12.56 6.85
CA ASN A 280 12.87 11.26 7.36
C ASN A 280 11.70 10.34 7.75
N GLU A 281 10.46 10.82 7.65
CA GLU A 281 9.30 10.01 8.01
C GLU A 281 8.93 8.95 6.99
N VAL A 282 9.16 9.20 5.69
CA VAL A 282 8.93 8.18 4.66
C VAL A 282 10.06 7.16 4.73
N LEU A 283 9.71 5.93 5.03
CA LEU A 283 10.64 4.82 5.19
C LEU A 283 10.70 3.96 3.92
N PHE A 284 9.56 3.78 3.27
CA PHE A 284 9.44 3.09 2.01
C PHE A 284 8.37 3.78 1.17
N PHE A 285 8.71 4.11 -0.06
CA PHE A 285 7.82 4.83 -0.97
C PHE A 285 7.43 3.93 -2.14
N VAL A 286 6.14 3.66 -2.25
CA VAL A 286 5.50 3.11 -3.44
C VAL A 286 4.50 4.15 -3.92
N GLY A 287 4.66 4.62 -5.14
CA GLY A 287 3.78 5.63 -5.70
C GLY A 287 4.35 6.19 -6.98
N GLY A 288 3.57 6.98 -7.69
CA GLY A 288 3.95 7.54 -8.96
C GLY A 288 3.84 9.04 -9.02
N LYS A 289 4.73 9.63 -9.80
CA LYS A 289 4.55 10.97 -10.39
C LYS A 289 4.02 10.74 -11.79
N GLY A 290 2.90 11.31 -12.16
CA GLY A 290 2.49 11.23 -13.55
C GLY A 290 1.11 11.78 -13.87
N ASN A 291 0.92 12.15 -15.12
CA ASN A 291 -0.30 12.73 -15.68
C ASN A 291 -1.53 11.80 -15.64
N GLY A 292 -1.40 10.63 -15.05
CA GLY A 292 -2.46 9.62 -14.92
C GLY A 292 -2.89 9.36 -13.49
N ASN A 293 -2.43 10.14 -12.50
CA ASN A 293 -2.84 9.94 -11.12
C ASN A 293 -4.35 10.19 -10.97
N PRO A 294 -5.14 9.16 -10.68
CA PRO A 294 -6.58 9.31 -10.58
C PRO A 294 -7.00 10.22 -9.43
N TYR A 295 -6.21 10.36 -8.35
CA TYR A 295 -6.48 11.32 -7.28
C TYR A 295 -6.56 12.77 -7.77
N TYR A 296 -5.89 13.12 -8.86
CA TYR A 296 -6.05 14.43 -9.48
C TYR A 296 -7.49 14.67 -9.94
N TYR A 297 -8.10 13.68 -10.55
CA TYR A 297 -9.42 13.82 -11.16
C TYR A 297 -10.56 13.77 -10.16
N TYR A 298 -10.42 13.03 -9.06
CA TYR A 298 -11.49 12.94 -8.08
C TYR A 298 -11.30 13.78 -6.83
N LYS A 299 -10.14 14.42 -6.65
CA LYS A 299 -9.93 15.32 -5.52
C LYS A 299 -10.96 16.46 -5.43
N THR A 300 -11.58 16.82 -6.55
CA THR A 300 -12.63 17.85 -6.63
C THR A 300 -14.04 17.29 -6.47
N ARG A 301 -14.23 15.96 -6.51
CA ARG A 301 -15.52 15.28 -6.51
C ARG A 301 -15.77 14.50 -5.24
N PHE A 302 -14.71 13.94 -4.71
CA PHE A 302 -14.71 13.22 -3.45
C PHE A 302 -14.00 14.07 -2.42
N LYS A 303 -14.65 14.27 -1.29
CA LYS A 303 -14.22 15.16 -0.23
C LYS A 303 -14.14 14.38 1.07
N PRO A 304 -13.31 14.80 2.04
CA PRO A 304 -13.31 14.21 3.38
C PRO A 304 -14.67 14.43 4.04
N THR A 305 -15.13 13.44 4.78
CA THR A 305 -16.35 13.57 5.57
C THR A 305 -16.14 14.58 6.70
N GLU A 306 -17.25 15.20 7.13
CA GLU A 306 -17.26 16.10 8.29
C GLU A 306 -16.75 15.39 9.55
N GLU A 307 -17.06 14.11 9.70
CA GLU A 307 -16.57 13.29 10.81
C GLU A 307 -15.03 13.23 10.85
N LEU A 308 -14.37 12.96 9.71
CA LEU A 308 -12.90 12.97 9.62
C LEU A 308 -12.34 14.36 9.94
N LEU A 309 -12.94 15.42 9.39
CA LEU A 309 -12.51 16.80 9.64
C LEU A 309 -12.68 17.19 11.12
N ASN A 310 -13.73 16.73 11.77
CA ASN A 310 -13.98 17.00 13.19
C ASN A 310 -12.93 16.30 14.08
N LEU A 311 -12.35 15.19 13.67
CA LEU A 311 -11.22 14.59 14.39
C LEU A 311 -9.98 15.50 14.41
N CYS A 312 -9.76 16.29 13.35
CA CYS A 312 -8.68 17.30 13.31
C CYS A 312 -9.06 18.63 14.00
N LYS A 313 -10.37 18.84 14.29
CA LYS A 313 -10.90 20.08 14.91
C LYS A 313 -11.54 19.80 16.27
N ARG A 314 -11.15 18.72 16.90
CA ARG A 314 -11.75 18.16 18.13
C ARG A 314 -11.79 19.17 19.26
N ASP A 315 -10.71 19.90 19.45
CA ASP A 315 -10.56 20.86 20.53
C ASP A 315 -10.73 22.30 19.99
N PRO A 316 -11.77 23.02 20.40
CA PRO A 316 -12.00 24.38 19.92
C PRO A 316 -10.81 25.30 20.22
N GLY A 317 -10.32 25.97 19.19
CA GLY A 317 -9.17 26.89 19.28
C GLY A 317 -7.80 26.23 19.15
N VAL A 318 -7.73 24.89 19.10
CA VAL A 318 -6.50 24.14 18.85
C VAL A 318 -6.30 23.95 17.35
N VAL A 319 -5.13 24.27 16.84
CA VAL A 319 -4.78 24.08 15.44
C VAL A 319 -4.02 22.76 15.27
N ASP A 320 -4.70 21.74 14.75
CA ASP A 320 -4.06 20.53 14.23
C ASP A 320 -3.67 20.77 12.78
N TYR A 321 -2.38 20.76 12.48
CA TYR A 321 -1.86 21.05 11.14
C TYR A 321 -2.22 19.97 10.11
N ARG A 322 -2.63 18.77 10.53
CA ARG A 322 -3.09 17.72 9.62
C ARG A 322 -4.36 18.11 8.87
N ARG A 323 -5.17 19.04 9.40
CA ARG A 323 -6.33 19.58 8.69
C ARG A 323 -5.98 20.15 7.30
N TYR A 324 -4.80 20.72 7.14
CA TYR A 324 -4.35 21.28 5.86
C TYR A 324 -4.06 20.23 4.78
N ILE A 325 -4.04 18.96 5.13
CA ILE A 325 -4.05 17.86 4.16
C ILE A 325 -5.38 17.84 3.40
N PHE A 326 -6.46 18.23 4.06
CA PHE A 326 -7.84 18.07 3.59
C PHE A 326 -8.51 19.41 3.23
N GLU A 327 -8.08 20.52 3.79
CA GLU A 327 -8.70 21.82 3.57
C GLU A 327 -7.69 22.88 3.09
N SER A 328 -8.18 23.80 2.26
CA SER A 328 -7.45 24.98 1.82
C SER A 328 -8.40 26.14 1.59
N ASN A 329 -7.85 27.37 1.57
CA ASN A 329 -8.64 28.51 1.15
C ASN A 329 -8.82 28.51 -0.38
N ALA A 330 -9.99 28.93 -0.84
CA ALA A 330 -10.28 29.10 -2.25
C ALA A 330 -9.97 30.51 -2.70
N ASP A 331 -9.45 30.63 -3.92
CA ASP A 331 -9.35 31.94 -4.59
C ASP A 331 -10.78 32.45 -4.87
N PRO A 332 -11.14 33.67 -4.44
CA PRO A 332 -12.48 34.23 -4.67
C PRO A 332 -12.93 34.28 -6.14
N GLY A 333 -12.01 34.22 -7.09
CA GLY A 333 -12.31 34.18 -8.52
C GLY A 333 -12.41 32.74 -9.11
N SER A 334 -12.18 31.69 -8.30
CA SER A 334 -12.14 30.31 -8.79
C SER A 334 -13.52 29.65 -8.83
N ALA A 335 -13.65 28.61 -9.67
CA ALA A 335 -14.83 27.76 -9.69
C ALA A 335 -15.05 27.05 -8.34
N ASP A 336 -13.98 26.66 -7.66
CA ASP A 336 -14.03 26.03 -6.34
C ASP A 336 -14.64 26.97 -5.30
N TYR A 337 -14.30 28.27 -5.33
CA TYR A 337 -14.91 29.27 -4.45
C TYR A 337 -16.40 29.43 -4.73
N ALA A 338 -16.77 29.46 -6.01
CA ALA A 338 -18.18 29.57 -6.41
C ALA A 338 -19.01 28.34 -5.95
N GLU A 339 -18.37 27.17 -5.91
CA GLU A 339 -19.03 25.91 -5.49
C GLU A 339 -19.05 25.72 -3.98
N GLN A 340 -17.96 26.01 -3.27
CA GLN A 340 -17.76 25.63 -1.86
C GLN A 340 -17.60 26.83 -0.92
N GLY A 341 -17.48 28.06 -1.46
CA GLY A 341 -17.20 29.25 -0.67
C GLY A 341 -15.70 29.40 -0.33
N PRO A 342 -15.38 30.13 0.76
CA PRO A 342 -14.00 30.52 1.07
C PRO A 342 -13.09 29.34 1.48
N THR A 343 -13.67 28.22 1.92
CA THR A 343 -12.92 27.03 2.31
C THR A 343 -13.25 25.88 1.39
N VAL A 344 -12.21 25.30 0.78
CA VAL A 344 -12.32 24.16 -0.12
C VAL A 344 -11.84 22.91 0.60
N TYR A 345 -12.66 21.86 0.55
CA TYR A 345 -12.33 20.54 1.08
C TYR A 345 -12.05 19.56 -0.05
N ARG A 346 -10.96 18.80 0.10
CA ARG A 346 -10.50 17.80 -0.88
C ARG A 346 -9.88 16.63 -0.14
N MET A 347 -9.88 15.44 -0.74
CA MET A 347 -9.19 14.28 -0.18
C MET A 347 -7.70 14.60 0.08
N PHE A 348 -7.09 15.37 -0.84
CA PHE A 348 -5.79 15.98 -0.62
C PHE A 348 -5.86 17.43 -1.07
N ALA A 349 -5.63 18.35 -0.16
CA ALA A 349 -5.66 19.78 -0.46
C ALA A 349 -4.40 20.26 -1.22
N THR A 350 -3.53 19.35 -1.69
CA THR A 350 -2.32 19.72 -2.44
C THR A 350 -2.65 20.07 -3.88
N GLN A 351 -2.07 21.13 -4.39
CA GLN A 351 -2.21 21.49 -5.81
C GLN A 351 -1.47 20.55 -6.75
N GLN A 352 -0.50 19.83 -6.25
CA GLN A 352 0.27 18.89 -7.07
C GLN A 352 -0.39 17.52 -7.06
N SER A 353 -0.96 17.23 -8.20
CA SER A 353 -1.70 16.02 -8.54
C SER A 353 -0.85 14.76 -8.61
N ASP A 354 0.45 14.85 -8.33
CA ASP A 354 1.41 13.88 -8.83
C ASP A 354 1.91 12.92 -7.76
N CYS A 355 1.41 13.04 -6.53
CA CYS A 355 1.89 12.23 -5.42
C CYS A 355 0.76 11.44 -4.80
N TYR A 356 0.75 10.19 -5.14
CA TYR A 356 0.02 9.17 -4.44
C TYR A 356 1.01 8.28 -3.69
N TYR A 357 0.71 8.00 -2.44
CA TYR A 357 1.60 7.28 -1.56
C TYR A 357 0.95 5.98 -1.07
N ILE A 358 1.61 4.89 -1.38
CA ILE A 358 1.37 3.59 -0.76
C ILE A 358 2.70 3.13 -0.24
N GLY A 359 2.94 3.25 1.04
CA GLY A 359 4.26 2.92 1.55
C GLY A 359 4.25 2.73 3.06
N LEU A 360 5.36 3.10 3.66
CA LEU A 360 5.59 2.98 5.09
C LEU A 360 6.16 4.29 5.61
N LYS A 361 5.59 4.80 6.68
CA LYS A 361 6.07 6.02 7.33
C LYS A 361 6.24 5.83 8.84
N LEU A 362 7.11 6.63 9.42
CA LEU A 362 7.44 6.58 10.84
C LEU A 362 6.21 6.84 11.72
N SER A 363 5.34 7.77 11.32
CA SER A 363 4.14 8.07 12.10
C SER A 363 3.16 6.89 12.18
N GLU A 364 3.13 6.01 11.15
CA GLU A 364 2.40 4.76 11.24
C GLU A 364 2.97 3.83 12.32
N ALA A 365 4.30 3.78 12.49
CA ALA A 365 4.90 2.98 13.55
C ALA A 365 4.45 3.46 14.95
N TYR A 366 4.32 4.78 15.16
CA TYR A 366 3.79 5.33 16.42
C TYR A 366 2.34 4.90 16.68
N VAL A 367 1.45 5.08 15.72
CA VAL A 367 0.03 4.70 15.92
C VAL A 367 -0.17 3.18 15.95
N THR A 368 0.71 2.42 15.30
CA THR A 368 0.72 0.95 15.37
C THR A 368 1.16 0.48 16.75
N ARG A 369 2.24 1.04 17.31
CA ARG A 369 2.72 0.69 18.64
C ARG A 369 1.73 1.13 19.71
N ALA A 370 1.16 2.32 19.58
CA ALA A 370 0.11 2.81 20.48
C ALA A 370 -1.11 1.88 20.50
N GLU A 371 -1.56 1.40 19.33
CA GLU A 371 -2.66 0.45 19.24
C GLU A 371 -2.29 -0.89 19.91
N ALA A 372 -1.11 -1.39 19.65
CA ALA A 372 -0.64 -2.64 20.26
C ALA A 372 -0.55 -2.52 21.78
N TYR A 373 -0.01 -1.43 22.32
CA TYR A 373 -0.01 -1.14 23.78
C TYR A 373 -1.43 -1.08 24.36
N ALA A 374 -2.35 -0.35 23.70
CA ALA A 374 -3.72 -0.26 24.18
C ALA A 374 -4.40 -1.64 24.22
N ARG A 375 -4.12 -2.50 23.24
CA ARG A 375 -4.68 -3.86 23.17
C ARG A 375 -4.06 -4.84 24.14
N THR A 376 -2.84 -4.59 24.59
CA THR A 376 -2.16 -5.40 25.63
C THR A 376 -2.39 -4.88 27.06
N GLY A 377 -3.21 -3.85 27.22
CA GLY A 377 -3.55 -3.28 28.54
C GLY A 377 -2.59 -2.17 29.01
N GLU A 378 -1.64 -1.78 28.19
CA GLU A 378 -0.61 -0.78 28.51
C GLU A 378 -1.06 0.61 28.04
N LYS A 379 -2.24 1.05 28.49
CA LYS A 379 -2.86 2.31 28.07
C LYS A 379 -1.96 3.55 28.24
N ASP A 380 -1.15 3.57 29.29
CA ASP A 380 -0.28 4.70 29.59
C ASP A 380 0.82 4.87 28.55
N LEU A 381 1.39 3.77 28.05
CA LEU A 381 2.35 3.76 26.95
C LEU A 381 1.70 4.15 25.63
N ALA A 382 0.45 3.70 25.41
CA ALA A 382 -0.31 4.11 24.24
C ALA A 382 -0.53 5.63 24.18
N ILE A 383 -0.90 6.26 25.32
CA ILE A 383 -1.06 7.72 25.41
C ILE A 383 0.28 8.45 25.29
N GLU A 384 1.37 7.88 25.78
CA GLU A 384 2.71 8.45 25.54
C GLU A 384 3.07 8.52 24.08
N ASP A 385 2.84 7.46 23.32
CA ASP A 385 3.11 7.45 21.88
C ASP A 385 2.23 8.44 21.12
N LEU A 386 0.95 8.57 21.50
CA LEU A 386 0.09 9.62 20.96
C LEU A 386 0.64 11.02 21.28
N ASN A 387 1.08 11.28 22.49
CA ASN A 387 1.65 12.56 22.86
C ASN A 387 2.92 12.88 22.06
N ARG A 388 3.79 11.87 21.83
CA ARG A 388 4.99 12.03 20.99
C ARG A 388 4.64 12.37 19.53
N LEU A 389 3.55 11.83 19.01
CA LEU A 389 3.05 12.17 17.69
C LEU A 389 2.40 13.56 17.67
N LEU A 390 1.47 13.81 18.57
CA LEU A 390 0.62 15.01 18.56
C LEU A 390 1.41 16.31 18.78
N VAL A 391 2.47 16.29 19.58
CA VAL A 391 3.34 17.46 19.77
C VAL A 391 3.99 17.94 18.47
N THR A 392 4.14 17.04 17.48
CA THR A 392 4.68 17.36 16.16
C THR A 392 3.61 17.71 15.13
N ARG A 393 2.34 17.54 15.45
CA ARG A 393 1.18 17.74 14.56
C ARG A 393 0.34 18.95 14.94
N ILE A 394 0.29 19.26 16.23
CA ILE A 394 -0.48 20.38 16.77
C ILE A 394 0.41 21.62 16.86
N LYS A 395 -0.17 22.78 16.58
CA LYS A 395 0.51 24.06 16.73
C LYS A 395 1.09 24.19 18.14
N LYS A 396 2.37 24.51 18.24
CA LYS A 396 3.14 24.48 19.49
C LYS A 396 2.52 25.30 20.62
N THR A 397 1.89 26.42 20.29
CA THR A 397 1.20 27.30 21.27
C THR A 397 -0.09 26.71 21.80
N ASP A 398 -0.67 25.75 21.08
CA ASP A 398 -2.00 25.21 21.34
C ASP A 398 -1.90 23.77 21.90
N TYR A 399 -0.71 23.15 21.78
CA TYR A 399 -0.51 21.78 22.21
C TYR A 399 -0.61 21.63 23.73
N VAL A 400 -1.48 20.74 24.18
CA VAL A 400 -1.57 20.27 25.55
C VAL A 400 -1.47 18.74 25.52
N ALA A 401 -0.56 18.19 26.28
CA ALA A 401 -0.39 16.75 26.37
C ALA A 401 -1.65 16.08 26.94
N LEU A 402 -2.02 14.95 26.36
CA LEU A 402 -3.08 14.09 26.89
C LEU A 402 -2.65 13.57 28.28
N ASP A 403 -3.51 13.74 29.30
CA ASP A 403 -3.27 13.18 30.63
C ASP A 403 -3.72 11.70 30.62
N LYS A 404 -2.81 10.80 30.97
CA LYS A 404 -3.08 9.36 31.07
C LYS A 404 -4.21 9.04 32.05
N ALA A 405 -4.40 9.89 33.06
CA ALA A 405 -5.46 9.72 34.07
C ALA A 405 -6.88 9.89 33.48
N ASP A 406 -7.00 10.63 32.39
CA ASP A 406 -8.31 10.87 31.73
C ASP A 406 -8.80 9.65 30.93
N PHE A 407 -7.97 8.62 30.76
CA PHE A 407 -8.29 7.47 29.91
C PHE A 407 -8.47 6.17 30.71
N THR A 408 -9.53 5.45 30.38
CA THR A 408 -9.63 4.01 30.62
C THR A 408 -8.93 3.23 29.53
N ALA A 409 -8.77 1.91 29.67
CA ALA A 409 -8.23 1.07 28.60
C ALA A 409 -9.04 1.17 27.29
N GLU A 410 -10.35 1.22 27.41
CA GLU A 410 -11.27 1.32 26.27
C GLU A 410 -11.16 2.68 25.56
N THR A 411 -11.22 3.78 26.32
CA THR A 411 -11.15 5.13 25.74
C THR A 411 -9.76 5.45 25.19
N ALA A 412 -8.69 4.86 25.75
CA ALA A 412 -7.36 4.96 25.19
C ALA A 412 -7.26 4.27 23.82
N LEU A 413 -7.80 3.04 23.70
CA LEU A 413 -7.84 2.33 22.41
C LEU A 413 -8.67 3.12 21.39
N GLN A 414 -9.84 3.62 21.79
CA GLN A 414 -10.68 4.44 20.91
C GLN A 414 -9.90 5.66 20.41
N ARG A 415 -9.23 6.39 21.31
CA ARG A 415 -8.42 7.56 20.95
C ARG A 415 -7.30 7.21 19.99
N VAL A 416 -6.61 6.10 20.19
CA VAL A 416 -5.57 5.62 19.27
C VAL A 416 -6.13 5.32 17.89
N LEU A 417 -7.27 4.66 17.81
CA LEU A 417 -7.91 4.34 16.52
C LEU A 417 -8.36 5.60 15.76
N GLU A 418 -8.84 6.62 16.49
CA GLU A 418 -9.19 7.91 15.91
C GLU A 418 -7.94 8.65 15.38
N GLU A 419 -6.84 8.68 16.14
CA GLU A 419 -5.59 9.28 15.69
C GLU A 419 -4.99 8.53 14.50
N ARG A 420 -5.06 7.20 14.51
CA ARG A 420 -4.66 6.37 13.36
C ARG A 420 -5.50 6.69 12.13
N ARG A 421 -6.81 6.91 12.27
CA ARG A 421 -7.70 7.29 11.18
C ARG A 421 -7.28 8.63 10.55
N VAL A 422 -6.92 9.63 11.36
CA VAL A 422 -6.46 10.93 10.87
C VAL A 422 -5.08 10.82 10.24
N GLU A 423 -4.14 10.17 10.92
CA GLU A 423 -2.74 10.11 10.51
C GLU A 423 -2.54 9.32 9.21
N LEU A 424 -3.37 8.30 8.97
CA LEU A 424 -3.31 7.41 7.79
C LEU A 424 -4.46 7.67 6.80
N ALA A 425 -5.15 8.80 6.90
CA ALA A 425 -6.23 9.11 5.98
C ALA A 425 -5.71 9.22 4.55
N PHE A 426 -6.32 8.46 3.64
CA PHE A 426 -5.99 8.37 2.23
C PHE A 426 -4.57 7.85 1.93
N ASP A 427 -3.94 7.17 2.88
CA ASP A 427 -2.66 6.51 2.71
C ASP A 427 -2.87 5.07 2.23
N GLY A 428 -2.90 4.87 0.91
CA GLY A 428 -2.82 3.55 0.30
C GLY A 428 -3.89 2.54 0.71
N GLY A 429 -5.11 3.00 0.98
CA GLY A 429 -6.22 2.13 1.36
C GLY A 429 -6.18 1.65 2.83
N MET A 430 -5.32 2.22 3.66
CA MET A 430 -5.15 1.76 5.05
C MET A 430 -6.45 1.85 5.85
N ARG A 431 -7.29 2.89 5.64
CA ARG A 431 -8.60 2.97 6.30
C ARG A 431 -9.51 1.80 5.93
N TRP A 432 -9.52 1.37 4.66
CA TRP A 432 -10.30 0.21 4.23
C TRP A 432 -9.87 -1.07 4.94
N PHE A 433 -8.55 -1.29 5.06
CA PHE A 433 -8.02 -2.44 5.76
C PHE A 433 -8.30 -2.39 7.26
N ASP A 434 -8.22 -1.20 7.88
CA ASP A 434 -8.59 -1.01 9.29
C ASP A 434 -10.07 -1.31 9.51
N LEU A 435 -10.98 -0.81 8.67
CA LEU A 435 -12.41 -1.12 8.77
C LEU A 435 -12.68 -2.63 8.69
N ARG A 436 -11.96 -3.34 7.82
CA ARG A 436 -12.10 -4.79 7.68
C ARG A 436 -11.66 -5.54 8.94
N ARG A 437 -10.48 -5.23 9.49
CA ARG A 437 -9.97 -5.88 10.71
C ARG A 437 -10.71 -5.48 11.98
N LEU A 438 -11.39 -4.33 11.98
CA LEU A 438 -12.15 -3.80 13.10
C LEU A 438 -13.64 -4.22 13.06
N GLY A 439 -13.98 -5.26 12.31
CA GLY A 439 -15.30 -5.86 12.36
C GLY A 439 -16.24 -5.44 11.23
N LYS A 440 -15.72 -4.87 10.15
CA LYS A 440 -16.51 -4.51 8.96
C LYS A 440 -17.78 -3.72 9.31
N PRO A 441 -17.65 -2.52 9.90
CA PRO A 441 -18.82 -1.73 10.33
C PRO A 441 -19.69 -1.37 9.14
N GLY A 442 -20.96 -1.02 9.41
CA GLY A 442 -21.83 -0.44 8.40
C GLY A 442 -21.32 0.93 7.95
N ILE A 443 -21.32 1.20 6.65
CA ILE A 443 -20.96 2.50 6.06
C ILE A 443 -22.15 3.01 5.26
N ARG A 444 -22.39 4.32 5.35
CA ARG A 444 -23.42 4.99 4.60
C ARG A 444 -22.82 6.13 3.80
N HIS A 445 -22.90 6.05 2.49
CA HIS A 445 -22.55 7.13 1.60
C HIS A 445 -23.81 7.84 1.11
N ALA A 446 -23.85 9.14 1.27
CA ALA A 446 -24.90 9.97 0.74
C ALA A 446 -24.33 10.91 -0.31
N TYR A 447 -25.03 11.03 -1.41
CA TYR A 447 -24.79 12.07 -2.39
C TYR A 447 -25.53 13.36 -1.99
N GLU A 448 -25.07 14.51 -2.48
CA GLU A 448 -25.72 15.81 -2.22
C GLU A 448 -27.18 15.86 -2.71
N ASN A 449 -27.54 15.09 -3.74
CA ASN A 449 -28.91 14.97 -4.21
C ASN A 449 -29.84 14.14 -3.30
N GLY A 450 -29.32 13.64 -2.17
CA GLY A 450 -30.06 12.82 -1.21
C GLY A 450 -30.09 11.32 -1.51
N GLN A 451 -29.51 10.85 -2.61
CA GLN A 451 -29.37 9.42 -2.89
C GLN A 451 -28.39 8.79 -1.89
N VAL A 452 -28.76 7.63 -1.34
CA VAL A 452 -28.01 6.95 -0.29
C VAL A 452 -27.65 5.54 -0.73
N HIS A 453 -26.38 5.19 -0.51
CA HIS A 453 -25.87 3.83 -0.65
C HIS A 453 -25.40 3.32 0.70
N THR A 454 -25.61 2.04 0.98
CA THR A 454 -25.25 1.42 2.25
C THR A 454 -24.45 0.16 2.03
N LEU A 455 -23.34 0.07 2.75
CA LEU A 455 -22.61 -1.15 3.00
C LEU A 455 -22.99 -1.61 4.40
N ASN A 456 -23.63 -2.76 4.53
CA ASN A 456 -24.07 -3.25 5.82
C ASN A 456 -22.89 -3.75 6.68
N GLN A 457 -23.10 -3.86 7.98
CA GLN A 457 -22.09 -4.51 8.83
C GLN A 457 -21.85 -5.94 8.36
N GLY A 458 -20.57 -6.33 8.22
CA GLY A 458 -20.19 -7.65 7.75
C GLY A 458 -20.47 -7.93 6.27
N ASP A 459 -20.78 -6.91 5.47
CA ASP A 459 -21.12 -7.06 4.05
C ASP A 459 -19.99 -7.76 3.28
N LEU A 460 -20.37 -8.68 2.39
CA LEU A 460 -19.43 -9.45 1.59
C LEU A 460 -18.61 -8.57 0.64
N ARG A 461 -19.12 -7.40 0.26
CA ARG A 461 -18.44 -6.44 -0.61
C ARG A 461 -17.23 -5.74 0.04
N TYR A 462 -16.97 -5.97 1.32
CA TYR A 462 -15.70 -5.62 1.93
C TYR A 462 -14.51 -6.39 1.33
N VAL A 463 -14.74 -7.48 0.65
CA VAL A 463 -13.73 -8.23 -0.11
C VAL A 463 -13.89 -7.93 -1.58
N LEU A 464 -12.84 -7.49 -2.28
CA LEU A 464 -12.92 -7.24 -3.72
C LEU A 464 -13.16 -8.53 -4.49
N GLN A 465 -13.86 -8.44 -5.63
CA GLN A 465 -14.05 -9.59 -6.49
C GLN A 465 -12.75 -9.96 -7.20
N ILE A 466 -12.54 -11.25 -7.43
CA ILE A 466 -11.48 -11.71 -8.32
C ILE A 466 -11.67 -11.05 -9.70
N PRO A 467 -10.63 -10.50 -10.32
CA PRO A 467 -10.75 -9.80 -11.61
C PRO A 467 -11.37 -10.67 -12.70
N LEU A 468 -12.15 -10.05 -13.60
CA LEU A 468 -12.80 -10.76 -14.69
C LEU A 468 -11.78 -11.42 -15.64
N SER A 469 -10.66 -10.76 -15.90
CA SER A 469 -9.56 -11.34 -16.67
C SER A 469 -9.05 -12.64 -16.07
N GLU A 470 -8.93 -12.71 -14.75
CA GLU A 470 -8.50 -13.91 -14.05
C GLU A 470 -9.59 -14.99 -14.06
N GLN A 471 -10.85 -14.62 -13.89
CA GLN A 471 -11.98 -15.58 -13.99
C GLN A 471 -12.06 -16.23 -15.39
N LEU A 472 -11.75 -15.48 -16.44
CA LEU A 472 -11.73 -15.99 -17.82
C LEU A 472 -10.52 -16.90 -18.07
N ASN A 473 -9.36 -16.55 -17.52
CA ASN A 473 -8.13 -17.33 -17.70
C ASN A 473 -8.08 -18.57 -16.78
N SER A 474 -8.76 -18.51 -15.64
CA SER A 474 -8.78 -19.56 -14.60
C SER A 474 -10.23 -19.90 -14.23
N PRO A 475 -11.02 -20.49 -15.11
CA PRO A 475 -12.47 -20.66 -14.93
C PRO A 475 -12.86 -21.54 -13.74
N ASN A 476 -11.93 -22.32 -13.22
CA ASN A 476 -12.14 -23.16 -12.02
C ASN A 476 -11.76 -22.44 -10.71
N MET A 477 -11.27 -21.22 -10.78
CA MET A 477 -10.92 -20.46 -9.58
C MET A 477 -12.20 -20.02 -8.85
N PRO A 478 -12.35 -20.30 -7.54
CA PRO A 478 -13.49 -19.82 -6.77
C PRO A 478 -13.50 -18.28 -6.73
N ILE A 479 -14.62 -17.68 -7.07
CA ILE A 479 -14.86 -16.25 -6.94
C ILE A 479 -15.34 -15.91 -5.53
N ASN A 480 -15.25 -14.64 -5.15
CA ASN A 480 -15.76 -14.19 -3.86
C ASN A 480 -17.30 -14.09 -3.89
N PRO A 481 -18.00 -14.51 -2.82
CA PRO A 481 -19.46 -14.38 -2.75
C PRO A 481 -19.87 -12.90 -2.73
N ARG A 482 -21.13 -12.67 -3.14
CA ARG A 482 -21.76 -11.32 -3.20
C ARG A 482 -23.15 -11.37 -2.60
#